data_c153cfb6d4398fde72dd80a7ccf2ec16
#
_entry.id   c153cfb6d4398fde72dd80a7ccf2ec16
#
_cell.length_a   1.000
_cell.length_b   1.000
_cell.length_c   1.000
_cell.angle_alpha   90.00
_cell.angle_beta   90.00
_cell.angle_gamma   90.00
#
_symmetry.space_group_name_H-M   'P 1'
#
loop_
_entity.id
_entity.type
_entity.pdbx_description
1 polymer ?
#
loop_
_entity_poly.entity_id
_entity_poly.type
_entity_poly.pdbx_seq_one_letter_code
_entity_poly.pdbx_strand_id
1 'polypeptide(L)'
;MPKLTRAVLVICAVVILSFCAWLGFVACHYTAPVLMYHYINDEEPHKSRLGVSPKSFERQMRFLKEHNYNVTSLAELVDLIKYKKKIPCKTAAITFDDGYLDNYINAFPILKKYNLPATIFVVINRIGKRLGQDEYMDWRQIKELSDSGLITIGSHSMNHPNLSEIDSDEELRYEIFASKKILEEALQKKANFFSYPFGGINPVVRDLTREAGYAACVGTNFPRGYPADDIYALKRLRISENSKNLFIFWIETSGFYTYIKEQRDTY
;
A
#
# COMPACT_ATOMS: atom_id res chain seq x y z
N MET A 1 -8.06 -29.03 47.59
CA MET A 1 -8.27 -27.70 46.98
C MET A 1 -9.74 -27.37 47.06
N PRO A 2 -10.11 -26.20 47.57
CA PRO A 2 -11.54 -25.77 47.60
C PRO A 2 -12.15 -25.75 46.19
N LYS A 3 -13.43 -26.07 46.10
CA LYS A 3 -14.14 -26.11 44.80
C LYS A 3 -13.98 -24.83 43.97
N LEU A 4 -13.89 -23.69 44.63
CA LEU A 4 -13.68 -22.36 44.04
C LEU A 4 -12.31 -22.29 43.30
N THR A 5 -11.24 -22.80 43.93
CA THR A 5 -9.89 -22.78 43.32
C THR A 5 -9.83 -23.66 42.05
N ARG A 6 -10.52 -24.80 42.03
CA ARG A 6 -10.63 -25.66 40.83
C ARG A 6 -11.42 -24.98 39.71
N ALA A 7 -12.52 -24.31 40.03
CA ALA A 7 -13.32 -23.56 39.07
C ALA A 7 -12.50 -22.42 38.42
N VAL A 8 -11.75 -21.65 39.23
CA VAL A 8 -10.89 -20.58 38.73
C VAL A 8 -9.79 -21.14 37.80
N LEU A 9 -9.14 -22.24 38.18
CA LEU A 9 -8.12 -22.86 37.34
C LEU A 9 -8.68 -23.37 36.00
N VAL A 10 -9.87 -23.94 35.98
CA VAL A 10 -10.55 -24.39 34.75
C VAL A 10 -10.87 -23.19 33.86
N ILE A 11 -11.41 -22.10 34.41
CA ILE A 11 -11.71 -20.88 33.65
C ILE A 11 -10.42 -20.29 33.05
N CYS A 12 -9.35 -20.17 33.83
CA CYS A 12 -8.05 -19.71 33.34
C CYS A 12 -7.51 -20.61 32.20
N ALA A 13 -7.59 -21.92 32.33
CA ALA A 13 -7.15 -22.85 31.32
C ALA A 13 -7.96 -22.68 30.01
N VAL A 14 -9.30 -22.55 30.11
CA VAL A 14 -10.17 -22.32 28.95
C VAL A 14 -9.84 -21.00 28.26
N VAL A 15 -9.62 -19.92 29.01
CA VAL A 15 -9.24 -18.62 28.47
C VAL A 15 -7.88 -18.70 27.75
N ILE A 16 -6.89 -19.36 28.35
CA ILE A 16 -5.57 -19.56 27.73
C ILE A 16 -5.67 -20.39 26.45
N LEU A 17 -6.40 -21.51 26.47
CA LEU A 17 -6.58 -22.35 25.29
C LEU A 17 -7.33 -21.61 24.17
N SER A 18 -8.37 -20.85 24.50
CA SER A 18 -9.10 -20.03 23.54
C SER A 18 -8.20 -18.95 22.94
N PHE A 19 -7.36 -18.32 23.75
CA PHE A 19 -6.38 -17.32 23.29
C PHE A 19 -5.32 -17.95 22.39
N CYS A 20 -4.78 -19.13 22.76
CA CYS A 20 -3.83 -19.85 21.90
C CYS A 20 -4.44 -20.29 20.57
N ALA A 21 -5.69 -20.78 20.59
CA ALA A 21 -6.42 -21.15 19.39
C ALA A 21 -6.66 -19.92 18.49
N TRP A 22 -7.04 -18.79 19.09
CA TRP A 22 -7.18 -17.52 18.38
C TRP A 22 -5.86 -17.03 17.78
N LEU A 23 -4.75 -17.10 18.51
CA LEU A 23 -3.42 -16.77 17.96
C LEU A 23 -3.04 -17.68 16.79
N GLY A 24 -3.30 -18.98 16.90
CA GLY A 24 -3.11 -19.94 15.81
C GLY A 24 -3.95 -19.61 14.58
N PHE A 25 -5.21 -19.27 14.80
CA PHE A 25 -6.10 -18.83 13.72
C PHE A 25 -5.58 -17.58 13.01
N VAL A 26 -5.20 -16.55 13.77
CA VAL A 26 -4.62 -15.30 13.24
C VAL A 26 -3.34 -15.57 12.44
N ALA A 27 -2.47 -16.45 12.96
CA ALA A 27 -1.23 -16.80 12.27
C ALA A 27 -1.46 -17.55 10.94
N CYS A 28 -2.53 -18.35 10.86
CA CYS A 28 -2.92 -19.05 9.63
C CYS A 28 -3.59 -18.14 8.58
N HIS A 29 -4.17 -17.01 9.01
CA HIS A 29 -4.89 -16.06 8.15
C HIS A 29 -4.18 -14.72 8.05
N TYR A 30 -2.86 -14.71 8.18
CA TYR A 30 -2.08 -13.50 8.07
C TYR A 30 -2.15 -12.94 6.65
N THR A 31 -2.66 -11.71 6.52
CA THR A 31 -2.68 -10.94 5.27
C THR A 31 -1.69 -9.79 5.39
N ALA A 32 -0.66 -9.79 4.53
CA ALA A 32 0.36 -8.75 4.56
C ALA A 32 -0.25 -7.39 4.19
N PRO A 33 -0.18 -6.39 5.07
CA PRO A 33 -0.69 -5.07 4.76
C PRO A 33 0.16 -4.38 3.69
N VAL A 34 -0.51 -3.80 2.70
CA VAL A 34 0.08 -2.85 1.76
C VAL A 34 -0.28 -1.44 2.24
N LEU A 35 0.69 -0.75 2.82
CA LEU A 35 0.50 0.57 3.42
C LEU A 35 0.47 1.63 2.32
N MET A 36 -0.53 2.51 2.34
CA MET A 36 -0.69 3.57 1.37
C MET A 36 -0.54 4.94 2.04
N TYR A 37 0.50 5.64 1.64
CA TYR A 37 0.78 7.03 1.99
C TYR A 37 0.51 7.96 0.81
N HIS A 38 0.43 9.26 1.05
CA HIS A 38 0.37 10.32 0.06
C HIS A 38 1.38 11.41 0.43
N TYR A 39 0.96 12.40 1.21
CA TYR A 39 1.82 13.51 1.66
C TYR A 39 2.68 13.11 2.87
N ILE A 40 3.96 13.47 2.82
CA ILE A 40 4.86 13.40 3.97
C ILE A 40 5.38 14.81 4.30
N ASN A 41 4.50 15.63 4.87
CA ASN A 41 4.83 17.00 5.28
C ASN A 41 4.03 17.42 6.52
N ASP A 42 4.46 18.52 7.16
CA ASP A 42 3.79 19.09 8.33
C ASP A 42 2.65 20.04 7.95
N GLU A 43 2.67 20.55 6.73
CA GLU A 43 1.70 21.51 6.19
C GLU A 43 0.86 20.79 5.12
N GLU A 44 -0.18 20.11 5.55
CA GLU A 44 -1.10 19.49 4.62
C GLU A 44 -1.94 20.58 3.92
N PRO A 45 -1.80 20.76 2.58
CA PRO A 45 -2.40 21.88 1.87
C PRO A 45 -3.92 21.95 1.96
N HIS A 46 -4.57 20.81 2.22
CA HIS A 46 -6.03 20.68 2.07
C HIS A 46 -6.75 20.15 3.30
N LYS A 47 -6.10 20.02 4.47
CA LYS A 47 -6.67 19.34 5.65
C LYS A 47 -7.26 17.96 5.29
N SER A 48 -6.75 17.36 4.22
CA SER A 48 -7.12 16.03 3.82
C SER A 48 -6.55 15.06 4.85
N ARG A 49 -7.26 14.01 5.19
CA ARG A 49 -6.77 13.01 6.14
C ARG A 49 -5.69 12.10 5.51
N LEU A 50 -4.92 12.62 4.52
CA LEU A 50 -3.93 11.85 3.75
C LEU A 50 -2.49 12.19 4.14
N GLY A 51 -2.29 13.27 4.91
CA GLY A 51 -0.97 13.71 5.33
C GLY A 51 -0.46 12.93 6.55
N VAL A 52 0.85 12.75 6.57
CA VAL A 52 1.61 12.24 7.71
C VAL A 52 2.84 13.11 7.86
N SER A 53 3.07 13.66 9.07
CA SER A 53 4.25 14.48 9.28
C SER A 53 5.54 13.67 9.12
N PRO A 54 6.66 14.27 8.64
CA PRO A 54 7.94 13.58 8.52
C PRO A 54 8.39 12.91 9.82
N LYS A 55 8.16 13.56 10.95
CA LYS A 55 8.44 13.02 12.28
C LYS A 55 7.61 11.76 12.59
N SER A 56 6.31 11.78 12.25
CA SER A 56 5.43 10.62 12.45
C SER A 56 5.83 9.48 11.51
N PHE A 57 6.12 9.78 10.25
CA PHE A 57 6.60 8.82 9.27
C PHE A 57 7.91 8.16 9.72
N GLU A 58 8.89 8.95 10.18
CA GLU A 58 10.15 8.40 10.69
C GLU A 58 9.94 7.48 11.90
N ARG A 59 9.04 7.85 12.83
CA ARG A 59 8.69 6.97 13.97
C ARG A 59 8.05 5.66 13.52
N GLN A 60 7.21 5.69 12.48
CA GLN A 60 6.59 4.50 11.90
C GLN A 60 7.64 3.61 11.23
N MET A 61 8.54 4.17 10.41
CA MET A 61 9.62 3.41 9.76
C MET A 61 10.59 2.80 10.77
N ARG A 62 10.96 3.55 11.80
CA ARG A 62 11.76 3.05 12.92
C ARG A 62 11.04 1.92 13.64
N PHE A 63 9.74 2.05 13.91
CA PHE A 63 8.94 1.01 14.54
C PHE A 63 8.97 -0.28 13.72
N LEU A 64 8.77 -0.23 12.41
CA LEU A 64 8.84 -1.41 11.55
C LEU A 64 10.22 -2.09 11.65
N LYS A 65 11.29 -1.30 11.66
CA LYS A 65 12.66 -1.81 11.74
C LYS A 65 12.96 -2.44 13.11
N GLU A 66 12.65 -1.76 14.21
CA GLU A 66 12.94 -2.19 15.58
C GLU A 66 12.10 -3.42 16.00
N HIS A 67 10.90 -3.58 15.42
CA HIS A 67 10.04 -4.73 15.69
C HIS A 67 10.20 -5.88 14.69
N ASN A 68 11.29 -5.86 13.89
CA ASN A 68 11.63 -6.91 12.93
C ASN A 68 10.52 -7.21 11.92
N TYR A 69 9.90 -6.15 11.39
CA TYR A 69 9.02 -6.32 10.23
C TYR A 69 9.85 -6.66 9.00
N ASN A 70 9.36 -7.62 8.22
CA ASN A 70 9.85 -7.91 6.88
C ASN A 70 9.18 -6.93 5.90
N VAL A 71 9.73 -5.70 5.82
CA VAL A 71 9.27 -4.75 4.81
C VAL A 71 9.85 -5.17 3.47
N THR A 72 8.98 -5.61 2.59
CA THR A 72 9.35 -6.16 1.29
C THR A 72 8.93 -5.24 0.14
N SER A 73 9.54 -5.41 -1.03
CA SER A 73 9.06 -4.74 -2.23
C SER A 73 7.67 -5.24 -2.63
N LEU A 74 6.90 -4.39 -3.34
CA LEU A 74 5.61 -4.82 -3.88
C LEU A 74 5.76 -6.01 -4.84
N ALA A 75 6.88 -6.08 -5.57
CA ALA A 75 7.19 -7.18 -6.48
C ALA A 75 7.29 -8.52 -5.73
N GLU A 76 8.06 -8.55 -4.65
CA GLU A 76 8.25 -9.76 -3.84
C GLU A 76 6.93 -10.18 -3.18
N LEU A 77 6.14 -9.23 -2.65
CA LEU A 77 4.83 -9.53 -2.08
C LEU A 77 3.89 -10.13 -3.13
N VAL A 78 3.84 -9.53 -4.33
CA VAL A 78 3.03 -10.05 -5.45
C VAL A 78 3.45 -11.46 -5.84
N ASP A 79 4.74 -11.74 -5.89
CA ASP A 79 5.24 -13.10 -6.16
C ASP A 79 4.83 -14.11 -5.09
N LEU A 80 4.88 -13.73 -3.82
CA LEU A 80 4.38 -14.58 -2.73
C LEU A 80 2.91 -14.92 -2.90
N ILE A 81 2.07 -13.92 -3.23
CA ILE A 81 0.62 -14.10 -3.46
C ILE A 81 0.37 -14.95 -4.71
N LYS A 82 0.97 -14.57 -5.84
CA LYS A 82 0.77 -15.21 -7.15
C LYS A 82 1.13 -16.71 -7.13
N TYR A 83 2.22 -17.05 -6.48
CA TYR A 83 2.69 -18.44 -6.38
C TYR A 83 2.19 -19.14 -5.11
N LYS A 84 1.22 -18.56 -4.40
CA LYS A 84 0.63 -19.11 -3.17
C LYS A 84 1.66 -19.56 -2.14
N LYS A 85 2.75 -18.81 -2.04
CA LYS A 85 3.79 -19.06 -1.05
C LYS A 85 3.36 -18.54 0.31
N LYS A 86 3.81 -19.19 1.38
CA LYS A 86 3.55 -18.72 2.74
C LYS A 86 4.15 -17.33 2.92
N ILE A 87 3.32 -16.36 3.27
CA ILE A 87 3.75 -15.02 3.63
C ILE A 87 4.21 -15.04 5.10
N PRO A 88 5.47 -14.67 5.41
CA PRO A 88 5.92 -14.59 6.79
C PRO A 88 5.09 -13.58 7.60
N CYS A 89 4.82 -13.86 8.87
CA CYS A 89 4.21 -12.88 9.76
C CYS A 89 5.10 -11.60 9.83
N LYS A 90 4.46 -10.45 10.08
CA LYS A 90 5.11 -9.13 10.05
C LYS A 90 5.68 -8.74 8.68
N THR A 91 5.20 -9.32 7.58
CA THR A 91 5.50 -8.82 6.23
C THR A 91 4.61 -7.63 5.93
N ALA A 92 5.18 -6.55 5.37
CA ALA A 92 4.42 -5.38 4.92
C ALA A 92 5.06 -4.79 3.67
N ALA A 93 4.28 -4.15 2.81
CA ALA A 93 4.78 -3.35 1.71
C ALA A 93 4.40 -1.87 1.92
N ILE A 94 5.27 -0.95 1.49
CA ILE A 94 5.06 0.49 1.60
C ILE A 94 4.79 1.06 0.21
N THR A 95 3.72 1.83 0.09
CA THR A 95 3.38 2.51 -1.17
C THR A 95 3.04 3.98 -0.93
N PHE A 96 3.29 4.81 -1.95
CA PHE A 96 2.90 6.22 -2.01
C PHE A 96 2.15 6.48 -3.29
N ASP A 97 1.13 7.34 -3.23
CA ASP A 97 0.38 7.75 -4.41
C ASP A 97 0.70 9.20 -4.81
N ASP A 98 0.27 9.57 -6.00
CA ASP A 98 0.34 10.89 -6.65
C ASP A 98 1.73 11.37 -7.08
N GLY A 99 2.81 10.95 -6.43
CA GLY A 99 4.17 11.37 -6.78
C GLY A 99 4.52 12.79 -6.31
N TYR A 100 4.04 13.20 -5.13
CA TYR A 100 4.34 14.49 -4.52
C TYR A 100 5.84 14.71 -4.29
N LEU A 101 6.28 15.94 -4.39
CA LEU A 101 7.67 16.33 -4.16
C LEU A 101 8.18 15.98 -2.76
N ASP A 102 7.31 16.03 -1.76
CA ASP A 102 7.63 15.67 -0.38
C ASP A 102 8.02 14.20 -0.21
N ASN A 103 7.58 13.32 -1.10
CA ASN A 103 8.01 11.93 -1.11
C ASN A 103 9.52 11.81 -1.41
N TYR A 104 10.05 12.68 -2.27
CA TYR A 104 11.48 12.76 -2.56
C TYR A 104 12.26 13.48 -1.43
N ILE A 105 11.74 14.62 -0.95
CA ILE A 105 12.46 15.47 0.02
C ILE A 105 12.43 14.87 1.43
N ASN A 106 11.28 14.34 1.86
CA ASN A 106 11.05 13.92 3.24
C ASN A 106 11.01 12.39 3.39
N ALA A 107 10.23 11.66 2.55
CA ALA A 107 10.08 10.22 2.73
C ALA A 107 11.33 9.44 2.32
N PHE A 108 11.92 9.72 1.17
CA PHE A 108 13.05 8.95 0.64
C PHE A 108 14.28 8.94 1.56
N PRO A 109 14.74 10.06 2.14
CA PRO A 109 15.85 10.04 3.10
C PRO A 109 15.57 9.14 4.32
N ILE A 110 14.34 9.11 4.80
CA ILE A 110 13.91 8.26 5.92
C ILE A 110 13.90 6.79 5.49
N LEU A 111 13.33 6.45 4.33
CA LEU A 111 13.35 5.10 3.79
C LEU A 111 14.79 4.58 3.59
N LYS A 112 15.67 5.43 3.07
CA LYS A 112 17.10 5.12 2.91
C LYS A 112 17.79 4.88 4.25
N LYS A 113 17.52 5.72 5.26
CA LYS A 113 18.08 5.58 6.61
C LYS A 113 17.77 4.21 7.22
N TYR A 114 16.55 3.70 7.05
CA TYR A 114 16.13 2.42 7.61
C TYR A 114 16.27 1.25 6.63
N ASN A 115 16.72 1.51 5.39
CA ASN A 115 16.82 0.54 4.29
C ASN A 115 15.50 -0.20 4.05
N LEU A 116 14.41 0.56 3.85
CA LEU A 116 13.06 0.05 3.64
C LEU A 116 12.63 0.31 2.19
N PRO A 117 12.33 -0.75 1.41
CA PRO A 117 11.84 -0.59 0.05
C PRO A 117 10.43 0.01 0.03
N ALA A 118 10.13 0.76 -1.03
CA ALA A 118 8.80 1.29 -1.27
C ALA A 118 8.46 1.37 -2.77
N THR A 119 7.17 1.50 -3.08
CA THR A 119 6.69 1.79 -4.44
C THR A 119 6.02 3.16 -4.44
N ILE A 120 6.39 4.02 -5.39
CA ILE A 120 5.76 5.33 -5.59
C ILE A 120 5.02 5.31 -6.91
N PHE A 121 3.72 5.59 -6.88
CA PHE A 121 2.87 5.69 -8.05
C PHE A 121 2.75 7.15 -8.48
N VAL A 122 3.11 7.44 -9.73
CA VAL A 122 3.16 8.81 -10.25
C VAL A 122 2.07 9.05 -11.29
N VAL A 123 1.44 10.24 -11.22
CA VAL A 123 0.49 10.72 -12.23
C VAL A 123 1.30 11.42 -13.32
N ILE A 124 1.29 10.88 -14.53
CA ILE A 124 2.22 11.31 -15.59
C ILE A 124 2.11 12.80 -15.90
N ASN A 125 0.89 13.29 -16.08
CA ASN A 125 0.67 14.69 -16.44
C ASN A 125 0.85 15.69 -15.28
N ARG A 126 1.17 15.22 -14.07
CA ARG A 126 1.53 16.08 -12.92
C ARG A 126 3.04 16.22 -12.72
N ILE A 127 3.84 15.36 -13.35
CA ILE A 127 5.31 15.34 -13.16
C ILE A 127 5.92 16.70 -13.48
N GLY A 128 6.71 17.25 -12.54
CA GLY A 128 7.38 18.54 -12.62
C GLY A 128 6.45 19.74 -12.52
N LYS A 129 5.20 19.54 -12.16
CA LYS A 129 4.22 20.63 -12.05
C LYS A 129 3.97 21.04 -10.61
N ARG A 130 3.47 22.27 -10.47
CA ARG A 130 2.82 22.78 -9.27
C ARG A 130 1.37 23.07 -9.59
N LEU A 131 0.46 22.41 -8.86
CA LEU A 131 -0.98 22.56 -9.04
C LEU A 131 -1.60 23.08 -7.73
N GLY A 132 -1.85 24.38 -7.68
CA GLY A 132 -2.25 25.03 -6.43
C GLY A 132 -1.12 25.00 -5.39
N GLN A 133 -1.36 24.33 -4.28
CA GLN A 133 -0.36 24.15 -3.20
C GLN A 133 0.45 22.86 -3.38
N ASP A 134 0.03 21.96 -4.25
CA ASP A 134 0.68 20.67 -4.48
C ASP A 134 1.86 20.80 -5.43
N GLU A 135 3.01 20.30 -5.02
CA GLU A 135 4.20 20.19 -5.86
C GLU A 135 4.50 18.71 -6.14
N TYR A 136 4.83 18.42 -7.39
CA TYR A 136 5.09 17.06 -7.86
C TYR A 136 6.56 16.90 -8.26
N MET A 137 7.10 15.70 -8.04
CA MET A 137 8.47 15.37 -8.45
C MET A 137 8.68 15.58 -9.95
N ASP A 138 9.85 16.06 -10.32
CA ASP A 138 10.30 16.09 -11.70
C ASP A 138 10.89 14.75 -12.18
N TRP A 139 11.12 14.60 -13.49
CA TRP A 139 11.68 13.38 -14.08
C TRP A 139 13.06 13.02 -13.55
N ARG A 140 13.89 14.01 -13.22
CA ARG A 140 15.23 13.79 -12.65
C ARG A 140 15.13 13.15 -11.27
N GLN A 141 14.24 13.67 -10.42
CA GLN A 141 14.00 13.14 -9.07
C GLN A 141 13.42 11.72 -9.12
N ILE A 142 12.43 11.49 -9.99
CA ILE A 142 11.83 10.15 -10.19
C ILE A 142 12.88 9.14 -10.68
N LYS A 143 13.76 9.57 -11.60
CA LYS A 143 14.85 8.71 -12.09
C LYS A 143 15.86 8.39 -10.98
N GLU A 144 16.25 9.37 -10.16
CA GLU A 144 17.14 9.16 -9.01
C GLU A 144 16.54 8.15 -8.02
N LEU A 145 15.25 8.28 -7.70
CA LEU A 145 14.53 7.31 -6.87
C LEU A 145 14.57 5.91 -7.48
N SER A 146 14.24 5.79 -8.76
CA SER A 146 14.26 4.52 -9.49
C SER A 146 15.66 3.87 -9.53
N ASP A 147 16.71 4.67 -9.67
CA ASP A 147 18.09 4.19 -9.74
C ASP A 147 18.69 3.87 -8.38
N SER A 148 18.07 4.29 -7.29
CA SER A 148 18.50 3.98 -5.91
C SER A 148 18.47 2.49 -5.57
N GLY A 149 17.72 1.67 -6.33
CA GLY A 149 17.48 0.27 -6.03
C GLY A 149 16.52 0.03 -4.84
N LEU A 150 16.11 1.11 -4.14
CA LEU A 150 15.21 1.04 -3.00
C LEU A 150 13.77 1.34 -3.38
N ILE A 151 13.56 2.22 -4.37
CA ILE A 151 12.24 2.69 -4.78
C ILE A 151 11.86 2.12 -6.14
N THR A 152 10.69 1.48 -6.18
CA THR A 152 10.04 1.10 -7.43
C THR A 152 9.09 2.22 -7.86
N ILE A 153 9.11 2.60 -9.14
CA ILE A 153 8.16 3.56 -9.68
C ILE A 153 7.05 2.81 -10.41
N GLY A 154 5.80 3.12 -10.06
CA GLY A 154 4.60 2.61 -10.71
C GLY A 154 3.76 3.73 -11.32
N SER A 155 2.78 3.36 -12.14
CA SER A 155 1.87 4.31 -12.78
C SER A 155 0.64 4.58 -11.90
N HIS A 156 0.21 5.84 -11.87
CA HIS A 156 -1.05 6.28 -11.29
C HIS A 156 -1.94 6.98 -12.35
N SER A 157 -2.00 6.40 -13.56
CA SER A 157 -2.64 6.91 -14.77
C SER A 157 -1.98 8.18 -15.37
N MET A 158 -2.57 8.68 -16.46
CA MET A 158 -2.11 9.91 -17.11
C MET A 158 -2.57 11.16 -16.36
N ASN A 159 -3.88 11.25 -16.03
CA ASN A 159 -4.54 12.46 -15.55
C ASN A 159 -5.16 12.30 -14.15
N HIS A 160 -5.16 11.09 -13.60
CA HIS A 160 -5.80 10.78 -12.31
C HIS A 160 -7.34 10.87 -12.30
N PRO A 161 -8.08 10.36 -13.32
CA PRO A 161 -9.53 10.26 -13.25
C PRO A 161 -9.98 9.04 -12.44
N ASN A 162 -11.26 9.01 -12.04
CA ASN A 162 -11.88 7.77 -11.58
C ASN A 162 -12.16 6.87 -12.81
N LEU A 163 -11.29 5.87 -13.01
CA LEU A 163 -11.34 5.02 -14.21
C LEU A 163 -12.65 4.24 -14.36
N SER A 164 -13.32 3.91 -13.26
CA SER A 164 -14.60 3.19 -13.31
C SER A 164 -15.77 4.04 -13.82
N GLU A 165 -15.58 5.35 -13.94
CA GLU A 165 -16.59 6.31 -14.45
C GLU A 165 -16.34 6.70 -15.91
N ILE A 166 -15.31 6.16 -16.55
CA ILE A 166 -14.99 6.41 -17.95
C ILE A 166 -15.66 5.35 -18.82
N ASP A 167 -16.52 5.78 -19.73
CA ASP A 167 -17.21 4.89 -20.67
C ASP A 167 -16.41 4.66 -21.97
N SER A 168 -15.49 5.57 -22.32
CA SER A 168 -14.69 5.50 -23.54
C SER A 168 -13.52 4.51 -23.40
N ASP A 169 -13.50 3.46 -24.21
CA ASP A 169 -12.36 2.51 -24.29
C ASP A 169 -11.07 3.22 -24.72
N GLU A 170 -11.16 4.18 -25.65
CA GLU A 170 -9.99 4.96 -26.08
C GLU A 170 -9.40 5.79 -24.94
N GLU A 171 -10.25 6.45 -24.13
CA GLU A 171 -9.82 7.22 -22.98
C GLU A 171 -9.22 6.30 -21.88
N LEU A 172 -9.85 5.16 -21.60
CA LEU A 172 -9.30 4.17 -20.66
C LEU A 172 -7.93 3.67 -21.11
N ARG A 173 -7.77 3.36 -22.41
CA ARG A 173 -6.47 2.95 -22.96
C ARG A 173 -5.45 4.06 -22.86
N TYR A 174 -5.82 5.30 -23.11
CA TYR A 174 -4.92 6.43 -22.93
C TYR A 174 -4.44 6.54 -21.47
N GLU A 175 -5.36 6.46 -20.52
CA GLU A 175 -5.02 6.55 -19.09
C GLU A 175 -4.10 5.40 -18.62
N ILE A 176 -4.32 4.19 -19.12
CA ILE A 176 -3.65 2.96 -18.64
C ILE A 176 -2.38 2.65 -19.45
N PHE A 177 -2.48 2.60 -20.79
CA PHE A 177 -1.37 2.15 -21.65
C PHE A 177 -0.37 3.28 -21.92
N ALA A 178 -0.85 4.51 -22.19
CA ALA A 178 0.06 5.61 -22.47
C ALA A 178 0.87 5.97 -21.22
N SER A 179 0.26 5.94 -20.02
CA SER A 179 0.98 6.19 -18.79
C SER A 179 2.11 5.18 -18.55
N LYS A 180 1.86 3.90 -18.81
CA LYS A 180 2.88 2.85 -18.74
C LYS A 180 4.01 3.12 -19.72
N LYS A 181 3.67 3.35 -20.99
CA LYS A 181 4.63 3.56 -22.07
C LYS A 181 5.57 4.73 -21.77
N ILE A 182 5.01 5.89 -21.41
CA ILE A 182 5.79 7.10 -21.11
C ILE A 182 6.73 6.84 -19.93
N LEU A 183 6.25 6.17 -18.89
CA LEU A 183 7.05 5.86 -17.71
C LEU A 183 8.21 4.92 -18.04
N GLU A 184 7.96 3.87 -18.84
CA GLU A 184 8.98 2.92 -19.29
C GLU A 184 10.03 3.58 -20.20
N GLU A 185 9.61 4.44 -21.13
CA GLU A 185 10.49 5.20 -22.02
C GLU A 185 11.37 6.18 -21.22
N ALA A 186 10.82 6.90 -20.25
CA ALA A 186 11.57 7.86 -19.44
C ALA A 186 12.58 7.20 -18.49
N LEU A 187 12.22 6.08 -17.90
CA LEU A 187 13.05 5.39 -16.91
C LEU A 187 13.95 4.29 -17.50
N GLN A 188 13.69 3.86 -18.74
CA GLN A 188 14.35 2.69 -19.37
C GLN A 188 14.25 1.42 -18.50
N LYS A 189 13.13 1.30 -17.78
CA LYS A 189 12.78 0.19 -16.88
C LYS A 189 11.30 -0.15 -17.04
N LYS A 190 10.92 -1.40 -16.73
CA LYS A 190 9.52 -1.80 -16.77
C LYS A 190 8.72 -1.18 -15.64
N ALA A 191 7.56 -0.59 -15.97
CA ALA A 191 6.56 -0.15 -15.01
C ALA A 191 5.58 -1.31 -14.74
N ASN A 192 5.91 -2.13 -13.75
CA ASN A 192 5.18 -3.36 -13.47
C ASN A 192 3.91 -3.16 -12.64
N PHE A 193 3.73 -2.01 -11.99
CA PHE A 193 2.65 -1.78 -11.02
C PHE A 193 1.80 -0.58 -11.39
N PHE A 194 0.51 -0.71 -11.15
CA PHE A 194 -0.49 0.34 -11.35
C PHE A 194 -1.28 0.57 -10.05
N SER A 195 -1.54 1.82 -9.72
CA SER A 195 -2.48 2.19 -8.66
C SER A 195 -3.72 2.81 -9.29
N TYR A 196 -4.91 2.29 -8.96
CA TYR A 196 -6.16 2.84 -9.45
C TYR A 196 -6.48 4.15 -8.73
N PRO A 197 -6.56 5.30 -9.45
CA PRO A 197 -7.01 6.55 -8.86
C PRO A 197 -8.40 6.38 -8.21
N PHE A 198 -8.55 6.90 -6.99
CA PHE A 198 -9.77 6.77 -6.17
C PHE A 198 -10.23 5.33 -5.88
N GLY A 199 -9.44 4.31 -6.24
CA GLY A 199 -9.85 2.91 -6.22
C GLY A 199 -10.85 2.58 -7.34
N GLY A 200 -10.92 3.41 -8.40
CA GLY A 200 -11.83 3.27 -9.53
C GLY A 200 -11.52 2.05 -10.38
N ILE A 201 -12.13 0.92 -10.06
CA ILE A 201 -11.99 -0.35 -10.76
C ILE A 201 -13.37 -0.92 -11.11
N ASN A 202 -13.47 -1.50 -12.30
CA ASN A 202 -14.53 -2.37 -12.75
C ASN A 202 -13.90 -3.52 -13.58
N PRO A 203 -14.63 -4.53 -14.01
CA PRO A 203 -14.08 -5.63 -14.81
C PRO A 203 -13.33 -5.18 -16.07
N VAL A 204 -13.81 -4.16 -16.77
CA VAL A 204 -13.19 -3.61 -17.99
C VAL A 204 -11.83 -2.98 -17.66
N VAL A 205 -11.81 -2.07 -16.70
CA VAL A 205 -10.56 -1.41 -16.23
C VAL A 205 -9.53 -2.43 -15.76
N ARG A 206 -9.97 -3.44 -15.00
CA ARG A 206 -9.09 -4.53 -14.54
C ARG A 206 -8.50 -5.32 -15.70
N ASP A 207 -9.31 -5.68 -16.68
CA ASP A 207 -8.85 -6.44 -17.85
C ASP A 207 -7.90 -5.61 -18.73
N LEU A 208 -8.15 -4.30 -18.90
CA LEU A 208 -7.26 -3.39 -19.60
C LEU A 208 -5.90 -3.24 -18.88
N THR A 209 -5.85 -3.19 -17.54
CA THR A 209 -4.56 -3.16 -16.84
C THR A 209 -3.77 -4.45 -17.02
N ARG A 210 -4.44 -5.60 -17.09
CA ARG A 210 -3.82 -6.88 -17.42
C ARG A 210 -3.31 -6.92 -18.86
N GLU A 211 -4.13 -6.45 -19.82
CA GLU A 211 -3.78 -6.34 -21.24
C GLU A 211 -2.56 -5.42 -21.45
N ALA A 212 -2.49 -4.29 -20.72
CA ALA A 212 -1.36 -3.38 -20.75
C ALA A 212 -0.06 -4.02 -20.20
N GLY A 213 -0.15 -5.20 -19.59
CA GLY A 213 1.01 -5.95 -19.09
C GLY A 213 1.55 -5.43 -17.76
N TYR A 214 0.69 -4.85 -16.91
CA TYR A 214 1.06 -4.66 -15.50
C TYR A 214 1.13 -6.02 -14.81
N ALA A 215 2.10 -6.19 -13.92
CA ALA A 215 2.26 -7.43 -13.14
C ALA A 215 1.26 -7.52 -11.99
N ALA A 216 0.90 -6.38 -11.42
CA ALA A 216 -0.13 -6.27 -10.39
C ALA A 216 -0.66 -4.85 -10.28
N CYS A 217 -1.86 -4.72 -9.68
CA CYS A 217 -2.51 -3.44 -9.45
C CYS A 217 -2.99 -3.33 -8.01
N VAL A 218 -2.94 -2.12 -7.48
CA VAL A 218 -3.31 -1.80 -6.10
C VAL A 218 -4.36 -0.70 -6.04
N GLY A 219 -5.11 -0.64 -4.96
CA GLY A 219 -6.07 0.44 -4.71
C GLY A 219 -6.73 0.35 -3.34
N THR A 220 -7.69 1.23 -3.11
CA THR A 220 -8.50 1.27 -1.89
C THR A 220 -9.98 1.31 -2.27
N ASN A 221 -10.86 0.93 -1.32
CA ASN A 221 -12.31 1.03 -1.51
C ASN A 221 -12.85 0.25 -2.71
N PHE A 222 -12.24 -0.89 -3.04
CA PHE A 222 -12.75 -1.72 -4.13
C PHE A 222 -14.20 -2.15 -3.90
N PRO A 223 -15.00 -2.27 -4.97
CA PRO A 223 -16.31 -2.89 -4.88
C PRO A 223 -16.24 -4.30 -4.29
N ARG A 224 -17.35 -4.77 -3.73
CA ARG A 224 -17.45 -6.15 -3.22
C ARG A 224 -17.19 -7.14 -4.35
N GLY A 225 -16.61 -8.28 -4.01
CA GLY A 225 -16.45 -9.41 -4.94
C GLY A 225 -15.05 -9.60 -5.54
N TYR A 226 -14.08 -8.73 -5.20
CA TYR A 226 -12.68 -8.98 -5.57
C TYR A 226 -12.01 -9.83 -4.48
N PRO A 227 -11.47 -11.02 -4.82
CA PRO A 227 -10.73 -11.87 -3.88
C PRO A 227 -9.50 -11.15 -3.31
N ALA A 228 -9.13 -11.46 -2.08
CA ALA A 228 -7.96 -10.89 -1.41
C ALA A 228 -6.62 -11.26 -2.08
N ASP A 229 -6.60 -12.35 -2.86
CA ASP A 229 -5.44 -12.84 -3.60
C ASP A 229 -5.46 -12.43 -5.09
N ASP A 230 -6.41 -11.57 -5.50
CA ASP A 230 -6.41 -11.00 -6.85
C ASP A 230 -5.30 -9.96 -6.98
N ILE A 231 -4.22 -10.34 -7.66
CA ILE A 231 -3.05 -9.46 -7.86
C ILE A 231 -3.38 -8.20 -8.68
N TYR A 232 -4.49 -8.15 -9.41
CA TYR A 232 -4.98 -6.96 -10.11
C TYR A 232 -5.96 -6.13 -9.28
N ALA A 233 -6.24 -6.51 -8.03
CA ALA A 233 -7.12 -5.79 -7.11
C ALA A 233 -6.59 -5.87 -5.66
N LEU A 234 -5.27 -5.72 -5.47
CA LEU A 234 -4.68 -5.76 -4.13
C LEU A 234 -5.13 -4.56 -3.29
N LYS A 235 -5.77 -4.86 -2.18
CA LYS A 235 -6.27 -3.84 -1.25
C LYS A 235 -5.15 -3.23 -0.43
N ARG A 236 -5.25 -1.91 -0.20
CA ARG A 236 -4.29 -1.16 0.61
C ARG A 236 -4.93 -0.56 1.86
N LEU A 237 -4.10 -0.41 2.88
CA LEU A 237 -4.44 0.32 4.09
C LEU A 237 -3.96 1.77 3.97
N ARG A 238 -4.91 2.71 3.99
CA ARG A 238 -4.59 4.12 4.01
C ARG A 238 -4.03 4.50 5.39
N ILE A 239 -2.79 5.00 5.38
CA ILE A 239 -2.13 5.58 6.56
C ILE A 239 -2.40 7.08 6.56
N SER A 240 -2.72 7.62 7.72
CA SER A 240 -3.10 9.02 7.90
C SER A 240 -2.57 9.56 9.23
N GLU A 241 -2.85 10.82 9.53
CA GLU A 241 -2.45 11.43 10.79
C GLU A 241 -2.95 10.67 12.05
N ASN A 242 -4.06 9.92 11.94
CA ASN A 242 -4.50 9.05 13.04
C ASN A 242 -3.48 7.96 13.39
N SER A 243 -2.71 7.51 12.41
CA SER A 243 -1.65 6.49 12.57
C SER A 243 -0.37 7.04 13.21
N LYS A 244 -0.33 8.33 13.61
CA LYS A 244 0.76 8.90 14.45
C LYS A 244 0.86 8.21 15.80
N ASN A 245 -0.24 7.67 16.31
CA ASN A 245 -0.24 6.80 17.48
C ASN A 245 0.31 5.42 17.06
N LEU A 246 1.49 5.05 17.58
CA LEU A 246 2.14 3.79 17.23
C LEU A 246 1.34 2.55 17.65
N PHE A 247 0.43 2.63 18.60
CA PHE A 247 -0.47 1.52 18.92
C PHE A 247 -1.50 1.30 17.80
N ILE A 248 -2.05 2.39 17.25
CA ILE A 248 -2.94 2.31 16.08
C ILE A 248 -2.15 1.77 14.87
N PHE A 249 -0.96 2.31 14.62
CA PHE A 249 -0.09 1.85 13.54
C PHE A 249 0.28 0.36 13.68
N TRP A 250 0.55 -0.10 14.92
CA TRP A 250 0.78 -1.52 15.19
C TRP A 250 -0.44 -2.39 14.86
N ILE A 251 -1.64 -1.95 15.21
CA ILE A 251 -2.89 -2.66 14.83
C ILE A 251 -3.02 -2.72 13.31
N GLU A 252 -2.83 -1.60 12.62
CA GLU A 252 -2.92 -1.50 11.15
C GLU A 252 -1.89 -2.40 10.45
N THR A 253 -0.68 -2.52 11.02
CA THR A 253 0.39 -3.36 10.46
C THR A 253 0.38 -4.81 10.96
N SER A 254 -0.56 -5.17 11.83
CA SER A 254 -0.62 -6.52 12.43
C SER A 254 -0.96 -7.64 11.43
N GLY A 255 -1.44 -7.32 10.22
CA GLY A 255 -1.97 -8.28 9.26
C GLY A 255 -3.36 -8.82 9.61
N PHE A 256 -3.71 -8.80 10.90
CA PHE A 256 -5.03 -9.18 11.38
C PHE A 256 -6.09 -8.12 11.09
N TYR A 257 -5.72 -6.84 11.24
CA TYR A 257 -6.60 -5.73 10.86
C TYR A 257 -6.94 -5.76 9.38
N THR A 258 -5.94 -6.03 8.52
CA THR A 258 -6.13 -6.20 7.08
C THR A 258 -7.11 -7.34 6.79
N TYR A 259 -6.91 -8.50 7.43
CA TYR A 259 -7.81 -9.65 7.29
C TYR A 259 -9.26 -9.31 7.66
N ILE A 260 -9.48 -8.67 8.82
CA ILE A 260 -10.84 -8.27 9.24
C ILE A 260 -11.43 -7.23 8.30
N LYS A 261 -10.64 -6.26 7.85
CA LYS A 261 -11.11 -5.19 6.97
C LYS A 261 -11.50 -5.73 5.60
N GLU A 262 -10.71 -6.63 5.03
CA GLU A 262 -11.03 -7.31 3.78
C GLU A 262 -12.29 -8.18 3.88
N GLN A 263 -12.47 -8.88 5.00
CA GLN A 263 -13.67 -9.68 5.26
C GLN A 263 -14.94 -8.81 5.38
N ARG A 264 -14.86 -7.63 5.99
CA ARG A 264 -15.99 -6.68 6.08
C ARG A 264 -16.41 -6.16 4.70
N ASP A 265 -15.47 -5.99 3.80
CA ASP A 265 -15.70 -5.49 2.45
C ASP A 265 -16.25 -6.58 1.50
N THR A 266 -16.31 -7.83 1.94
CA THR A 266 -16.82 -8.98 1.15
C THR A 266 -18.29 -9.32 1.45
N TYR A 267 -18.96 -8.64 2.43
CA TYR A 267 -20.37 -8.84 2.76
C TYR A 267 -21.28 -7.72 2.25
#